data_d9f4cc0f28e5f04c453ee98f953e609f
#
_entry.id   d9f4cc0f28e5f04c453ee98f953e609f
#
_cell.length_a   1.000
_cell.length_b   1.000
_cell.length_c   1.000
_cell.angle_alpha   90.00
_cell.angle_beta   90.00
_cell.angle_gamma   90.00
#
_symmetry.space_group_name_H-M   'P 1'
#
loop_
_entity.id
_entity.type
_entity.pdbx_description
1 polymer ?
#
loop_
_entity_poly.entity_id
_entity_poly.type
_entity_poly.pdbx_seq_one_letter_code
_entity_poly.pdbx_strand_id
1 'polypeptide(L)'
;NVDVLIADANETARDRAMEVADVAGIHPDQALAELSRFSCVVTSPGWRPDTPLLRAAQAAGLEVLGDVELCYRLDRASVFGPPRTWMVVTGTNGKTTTTSMLASIMQHAGYQAEAVGNIGVSVAEAVSAPQRIDVLVAELSSFQLHWSSQLVPDVGVLLNLAEDHIDWHGSMAAYAAAKAKVLAAPLAIAGLDDALVQQY
;
A
#
# COMPACT_ATOMS: atom_id res chain seq x y z
N ASN A 1 -10.20 -17.27 -13.22
CA ASN A 1 -11.15 -16.25 -12.75
C ASN A 1 -11.15 -16.27 -11.24
N VAL A 2 -11.16 -15.10 -10.62
CA VAL A 2 -11.31 -14.92 -9.17
C VAL A 2 -12.65 -14.21 -8.97
N ASP A 3 -13.49 -14.75 -8.09
CA ASP A 3 -14.72 -14.08 -7.71
C ASP A 3 -14.40 -13.00 -6.67
N VAL A 4 -14.78 -11.76 -6.97
CA VAL A 4 -14.53 -10.60 -6.11
C VAL A 4 -15.83 -10.08 -5.54
N LEU A 5 -15.85 -9.83 -4.22
CA LEU A 5 -16.94 -9.12 -3.56
C LEU A 5 -16.41 -7.83 -2.94
N ILE A 6 -17.15 -6.74 -3.08
CA ILE A 6 -16.82 -5.47 -2.43
C ILE A 6 -17.62 -5.36 -1.13
N ALA A 7 -16.90 -5.22 -0.01
CA ALA A 7 -17.50 -5.03 1.30
C ALA A 7 -17.34 -3.59 1.78
N ASP A 8 -18.45 -2.85 1.89
CA ASP A 8 -18.49 -1.50 2.45
C ASP A 8 -19.79 -1.29 3.23
N ALA A 9 -19.75 -0.55 4.33
CA ALA A 9 -20.95 -0.20 5.09
C ALA A 9 -21.79 0.87 4.37
N ASN A 10 -21.16 1.69 3.52
CA ASN A 10 -21.84 2.72 2.73
C ASN A 10 -22.46 2.10 1.47
N GLU A 11 -23.80 2.03 1.43
CA GLU A 11 -24.55 1.48 0.31
C GLU A 11 -24.25 2.17 -1.02
N THR A 12 -24.23 3.51 -1.04
CA THR A 12 -23.93 4.28 -2.25
C THR A 12 -22.52 3.99 -2.77
N ALA A 13 -21.54 3.80 -1.88
CA ALA A 13 -20.19 3.42 -2.28
C ALA A 13 -20.14 2.02 -2.89
N ARG A 14 -20.89 1.06 -2.31
CA ARG A 14 -21.03 -0.30 -2.88
C ARG A 14 -21.66 -0.25 -4.27
N ASP A 15 -22.80 0.43 -4.42
CA ASP A 15 -23.52 0.52 -5.69
C ASP A 15 -22.62 1.09 -6.78
N ARG A 16 -21.92 2.19 -6.48
CA ARG A 16 -20.98 2.79 -7.43
C ARG A 16 -19.85 1.84 -7.80
N ALA A 17 -19.31 1.10 -6.86
CA ALA A 17 -18.24 0.15 -7.13
C ALA A 17 -18.73 -1.04 -7.97
N MET A 18 -19.95 -1.50 -7.72
CA MET A 18 -20.62 -2.56 -8.50
C MET A 18 -20.84 -2.11 -9.96
N GLU A 19 -21.29 -0.87 -10.17
CA GLU A 19 -21.48 -0.30 -11.52
C GLU A 19 -20.15 -0.19 -12.31
N VAL A 20 -19.07 0.19 -11.63
CA VAL A 20 -17.77 0.42 -12.29
C VAL A 20 -17.02 -0.88 -12.59
N ALA A 21 -17.09 -1.87 -11.69
CA ALA A 21 -16.26 -3.05 -11.75
C ALA A 21 -17.01 -4.35 -12.13
N ASP A 22 -18.33 -4.28 -12.31
CA ASP A 22 -19.20 -5.46 -12.57
C ASP A 22 -18.98 -6.57 -11.53
N VAL A 23 -18.90 -6.19 -10.26
CA VAL A 23 -18.70 -7.08 -9.11
C VAL A 23 -19.87 -6.97 -8.13
N ALA A 24 -20.12 -8.02 -7.33
CA ALA A 24 -21.15 -7.96 -6.31
C ALA A 24 -20.68 -7.21 -5.05
N GLY A 25 -21.62 -6.52 -4.38
CA GLY A 25 -21.38 -5.81 -3.13
C GLY A 25 -22.09 -6.44 -1.96
N ILE A 26 -21.47 -6.43 -0.78
CA ILE A 26 -22.08 -6.92 0.45
C ILE A 26 -21.79 -5.98 1.63
N HIS A 27 -22.62 -6.05 2.68
CA HIS A 27 -22.32 -5.33 3.91
C HIS A 27 -21.19 -6.05 4.69
N PRO A 28 -20.29 -5.33 5.40
CA PRO A 28 -19.19 -5.94 6.17
C PRO A 28 -19.66 -6.98 7.20
N ASP A 29 -20.83 -6.81 7.82
CA ASP A 29 -21.40 -7.79 8.77
C ASP A 29 -21.78 -9.09 8.06
N GLN A 30 -22.26 -9.01 6.83
CA GLN A 30 -22.55 -10.19 6.02
C GLN A 30 -21.25 -10.87 5.59
N ALA A 31 -20.22 -10.11 5.19
CA ALA A 31 -18.90 -10.66 4.90
C ALA A 31 -18.31 -11.37 6.12
N LEU A 32 -18.48 -10.79 7.32
CA LEU A 32 -18.06 -11.38 8.58
C LEU A 32 -18.77 -12.72 8.87
N ALA A 33 -20.07 -12.80 8.59
CA ALA A 33 -20.86 -14.04 8.78
C ALA A 33 -20.46 -15.15 7.78
N GLU A 34 -19.89 -14.80 6.64
CA GLU A 34 -19.60 -15.71 5.52
C GLU A 34 -18.09 -15.87 5.25
N LEU A 35 -17.22 -15.63 6.24
CA LEU A 35 -15.76 -15.62 6.08
C LEU A 35 -15.19 -16.88 5.40
N SER A 36 -15.80 -18.04 5.61
CA SER A 36 -15.35 -19.30 5.00
C SER A 36 -15.47 -19.36 3.46
N ARG A 37 -16.16 -18.39 2.85
CA ARG A 37 -16.27 -18.27 1.39
C ARG A 37 -15.06 -17.58 0.75
N PHE A 38 -14.25 -16.88 1.55
CA PHE A 38 -13.15 -16.07 1.03
C PHE A 38 -11.81 -16.78 1.18
N SER A 39 -10.91 -16.56 0.25
CA SER A 39 -9.52 -17.02 0.30
C SER A 39 -8.56 -15.96 0.83
N CYS A 40 -8.89 -14.69 0.68
CA CYS A 40 -8.13 -13.55 1.23
C CYS A 40 -9.03 -12.32 1.35
N VAL A 41 -8.53 -11.32 2.06
CA VAL A 41 -9.16 -10.00 2.19
C VAL A 41 -8.18 -8.94 1.73
N VAL A 42 -8.59 -8.11 0.76
CA VAL A 42 -7.86 -6.92 0.36
C VAL A 42 -8.51 -5.71 1.00
N THR A 43 -7.78 -4.98 1.82
CA THR A 43 -8.29 -3.84 2.57
C THR A 43 -7.74 -2.52 2.05
N SER A 44 -8.55 -1.47 2.09
CA SER A 44 -8.06 -0.10 1.90
C SER A 44 -7.21 0.34 3.11
N PRO A 45 -6.24 1.22 2.92
CA PRO A 45 -5.24 1.56 3.95
C PRO A 45 -5.83 2.13 5.24
N GLY A 46 -6.94 2.88 5.13
CA GLY A 46 -7.57 3.56 6.27
C GLY A 46 -8.27 2.65 7.28
N TRP A 47 -8.56 1.40 6.92
CA TRP A 47 -9.21 0.47 7.83
C TRP A 47 -8.27 0.07 8.97
N ARG A 48 -8.78 0.20 10.20
CA ARG A 48 -8.02 -0.11 11.40
C ARG A 48 -7.82 -1.62 11.56
N PRO A 49 -6.66 -2.08 12.05
CA PRO A 49 -6.39 -3.50 12.27
C PRO A 49 -7.35 -4.15 13.30
N ASP A 50 -7.92 -3.35 14.20
CA ASP A 50 -8.87 -3.80 15.21
C ASP A 50 -10.32 -3.89 14.72
N THR A 51 -10.58 -3.61 13.44
CA THR A 51 -11.91 -3.75 12.83
C THR A 51 -12.40 -5.20 12.94
N PRO A 52 -13.66 -5.45 13.38
CA PRO A 52 -14.17 -6.80 13.62
C PRO A 52 -14.00 -7.76 12.43
N LEU A 53 -14.30 -7.31 11.21
CA LEU A 53 -14.15 -8.11 10.00
C LEU A 53 -12.68 -8.53 9.77
N LEU A 54 -11.73 -7.58 9.87
CA LEU A 54 -10.30 -7.86 9.61
C LEU A 54 -9.70 -8.77 10.69
N ARG A 55 -10.06 -8.54 11.97
CA ARG A 55 -9.65 -9.42 13.08
C ARG A 55 -10.19 -10.83 12.92
N ALA A 56 -11.45 -10.97 12.56
CA ALA A 56 -12.07 -12.28 12.37
C ALA A 56 -11.46 -13.01 11.16
N ALA A 57 -11.18 -12.29 10.06
CA ALA A 57 -10.49 -12.85 8.89
C ALA A 57 -9.10 -13.39 9.27
N GLN A 58 -8.30 -12.61 9.98
CA GLN A 58 -6.98 -13.04 10.48
C GLN A 58 -7.08 -14.24 11.45
N ALA A 59 -8.05 -14.21 12.38
CA ALA A 59 -8.28 -15.32 13.30
C ALA A 59 -8.73 -16.61 12.60
N ALA A 60 -9.41 -16.49 11.46
CA ALA A 60 -9.81 -17.61 10.60
C ALA A 60 -8.65 -18.09 9.70
N GLY A 61 -7.47 -17.48 9.77
CA GLY A 61 -6.30 -17.82 8.94
C GLY A 61 -6.36 -17.27 7.52
N LEU A 62 -7.28 -16.35 7.22
CA LEU A 62 -7.30 -15.65 5.94
C LEU A 62 -6.19 -14.61 5.88
N GLU A 63 -5.54 -14.53 4.74
CA GLU A 63 -4.60 -13.44 4.49
C GLU A 63 -5.35 -12.11 4.36
N VAL A 64 -4.88 -11.09 5.11
CA VAL A 64 -5.36 -9.71 5.00
C VAL A 64 -4.20 -8.86 4.51
N LEU A 65 -4.37 -8.24 3.34
CA LEU A 65 -3.34 -7.43 2.69
C LEU A 65 -3.94 -6.12 2.17
N GLY A 66 -3.10 -5.11 1.97
CA GLY A 66 -3.50 -3.84 1.39
C GLY A 66 -3.52 -3.87 -0.14
N ASP A 67 -4.15 -2.87 -0.73
CA ASP A 67 -4.18 -2.65 -2.18
C ASP A 67 -2.78 -2.50 -2.80
N VAL A 68 -1.89 -1.78 -2.13
CA VAL A 68 -0.48 -1.61 -2.56
C VAL A 68 0.26 -2.95 -2.58
N GLU A 69 0.08 -3.75 -1.53
CA GLU A 69 0.69 -5.08 -1.45
C GLU A 69 0.20 -5.99 -2.58
N LEU A 70 -1.12 -5.97 -2.86
CA LEU A 70 -1.68 -6.72 -3.97
C LEU A 70 -1.06 -6.29 -5.31
N CYS A 71 -1.01 -4.98 -5.56
CA CYS A 71 -0.40 -4.43 -6.78
C CYS A 71 1.07 -4.83 -6.92
N TYR A 72 1.84 -4.76 -5.84
CA TYR A 72 3.23 -5.20 -5.83
C TYR A 72 3.37 -6.67 -6.21
N ARG A 73 2.58 -7.55 -5.60
CA ARG A 73 2.62 -8.99 -5.91
C ARG A 73 2.25 -9.30 -7.36
N LEU A 74 1.20 -8.65 -7.87
CA LEU A 74 0.76 -8.81 -9.27
C LEU A 74 1.84 -8.32 -10.25
N ASP A 75 2.50 -7.21 -9.94
CA ASP A 75 3.61 -6.69 -10.75
C ASP A 75 4.81 -7.65 -10.73
N ARG A 76 5.23 -8.13 -9.55
CA ARG A 76 6.31 -9.12 -9.43
C ARG A 76 5.97 -10.46 -10.11
N ALA A 77 4.69 -10.82 -10.16
CA ALA A 77 4.20 -11.99 -10.91
C ALA A 77 4.06 -11.74 -12.42
N SER A 78 4.46 -10.57 -12.91
CA SER A 78 4.40 -10.17 -14.33
C SER A 78 2.99 -10.16 -14.94
N VAL A 79 1.94 -9.95 -14.12
CA VAL A 79 0.54 -9.90 -14.58
C VAL A 79 0.33 -8.71 -15.54
N PHE A 80 1.02 -7.60 -15.32
CA PHE A 80 0.97 -6.39 -16.14
C PHE A 80 2.21 -6.18 -17.01
N GLY A 81 2.86 -7.27 -17.43
CA GLY A 81 4.13 -7.25 -18.16
C GLY A 81 5.36 -7.39 -17.24
N PRO A 82 6.58 -7.14 -17.72
CA PRO A 82 7.79 -7.28 -16.91
C PRO A 82 7.71 -6.48 -15.61
N PRO A 83 8.27 -6.97 -14.48
CA PRO A 83 8.23 -6.23 -13.21
C PRO A 83 8.83 -4.83 -13.36
N ARG A 84 8.22 -3.86 -12.66
CA ARG A 84 8.66 -2.47 -12.62
C ARG A 84 9.72 -2.27 -11.56
N THR A 85 10.46 -1.16 -11.68
CA THR A 85 11.28 -0.67 -10.58
C THR A 85 10.41 0.07 -9.58
N TRP A 86 10.44 -0.34 -8.31
CA TRP A 86 9.73 0.28 -7.21
C TRP A 86 10.69 1.07 -6.33
N MET A 87 10.54 2.40 -6.35
CA MET A 87 11.24 3.32 -5.45
C MET A 87 10.24 3.82 -4.42
N VAL A 88 10.35 3.38 -3.17
CA VAL A 88 9.38 3.71 -2.12
C VAL A 88 9.94 4.76 -1.19
N VAL A 89 9.20 5.85 -1.03
CA VAL A 89 9.51 6.97 -0.13
C VAL A 89 8.49 7.00 1.00
N THR A 90 8.96 6.98 2.24
CA THR A 90 8.15 7.14 3.43
C THR A 90 8.84 8.01 4.47
N GLY A 91 8.12 8.37 5.51
CA GLY A 91 8.56 9.24 6.61
C GLY A 91 7.35 9.93 7.24
N THR A 92 7.53 10.66 8.31
CA THR A 92 6.47 11.51 8.85
C THR A 92 6.31 12.75 7.99
N ASN A 93 7.39 13.44 7.65
CA ASN A 93 7.40 14.68 6.88
C ASN A 93 8.27 14.57 5.62
N GLY A 94 8.01 15.42 4.63
CA GLY A 94 8.82 15.56 3.42
C GLY A 94 8.58 14.53 2.32
N LYS A 95 7.72 13.55 2.53
CA LYS A 95 7.41 12.48 1.56
C LYS A 95 7.08 13.02 0.18
N THR A 96 6.04 13.85 0.09
CA THR A 96 5.51 14.39 -1.18
C THR A 96 6.57 15.14 -1.99
N THR A 97 7.32 15.99 -1.32
CA THR A 97 8.42 16.76 -1.98
C THR A 97 9.48 15.81 -2.50
N THR A 98 9.94 14.87 -1.68
CA THR A 98 10.99 13.91 -2.06
C THR A 98 10.52 13.00 -3.19
N THR A 99 9.30 12.49 -3.13
CA THR A 99 8.72 11.64 -4.18
C THR A 99 8.60 12.39 -5.50
N SER A 100 8.09 13.62 -5.48
CA SER A 100 7.94 14.44 -6.69
C SER A 100 9.30 14.80 -7.30
N MET A 101 10.29 15.16 -6.48
CA MET A 101 11.65 15.43 -6.93
C MET A 101 12.29 14.18 -7.56
N LEU A 102 12.17 13.02 -6.92
CA LEU A 102 12.74 11.77 -7.42
C LEU A 102 12.09 11.36 -8.73
N ALA A 103 10.75 11.44 -8.85
CA ALA A 103 10.05 11.18 -10.12
C ALA A 103 10.54 12.10 -11.23
N SER A 104 10.69 13.41 -10.95
CA SER A 104 11.22 14.38 -11.91
C SER A 104 12.66 14.05 -12.33
N ILE A 105 13.52 13.65 -11.40
CA ILE A 105 14.91 13.24 -11.69
C ILE A 105 14.91 12.02 -12.63
N MET A 106 14.10 11.02 -12.34
CA MET A 106 14.01 9.80 -13.16
C MET A 106 13.50 10.11 -14.58
N GLN A 107 12.49 10.99 -14.70
CA GLN A 107 11.97 11.44 -15.99
C GLN A 107 13.05 12.20 -16.79
N HIS A 108 13.79 13.10 -16.15
CA HIS A 108 14.91 13.81 -16.79
C HIS A 108 16.06 12.88 -17.21
N ALA A 109 16.22 11.77 -16.49
CA ALA A 109 17.18 10.72 -16.86
C ALA A 109 16.67 9.80 -18.00
N GLY A 110 15.49 10.05 -18.54
CA GLY A 110 14.92 9.32 -19.68
C GLY A 110 14.08 8.11 -19.34
N TYR A 111 13.77 7.88 -18.07
CA TYR A 111 12.87 6.78 -17.66
C TYR A 111 11.39 7.16 -17.78
N GLN A 112 10.55 6.18 -18.08
CA GLN A 112 9.09 6.30 -17.94
C GLN A 112 8.75 6.16 -16.45
N ALA A 113 8.86 7.26 -15.71
CA ALA A 113 8.70 7.29 -14.26
C ALA A 113 7.48 8.12 -13.85
N GLU A 114 6.79 7.73 -12.78
CA GLU A 114 5.62 8.42 -12.25
C GLU A 114 5.64 8.43 -10.72
N ALA A 115 5.18 9.55 -10.13
CA ALA A 115 4.89 9.66 -8.72
C ALA A 115 3.52 9.02 -8.44
N VAL A 116 3.47 8.03 -7.55
CA VAL A 116 2.27 7.21 -7.32
C VAL A 116 2.00 6.98 -5.83
N GLY A 117 0.83 6.44 -5.51
CA GLY A 117 0.48 5.98 -4.18
C GLY A 117 -0.33 6.99 -3.38
N ASN A 118 0.22 7.52 -2.29
CA ASN A 118 -0.47 8.50 -1.44
C ASN A 118 -0.56 9.90 -2.11
N ILE A 119 0.11 10.08 -3.24
CA ILE A 119 0.07 11.26 -4.11
C ILE A 119 -0.02 10.83 -5.57
N GLY A 120 -0.40 11.76 -6.45
CA GLY A 120 -0.51 11.49 -7.88
C GLY A 120 -1.62 10.48 -8.18
N VAL A 121 -1.31 9.51 -9.01
CA VAL A 121 -2.23 8.40 -9.33
C VAL A 121 -2.07 7.26 -8.32
N SER A 122 -3.13 6.49 -8.12
CA SER A 122 -3.03 5.32 -7.25
C SER A 122 -2.06 4.28 -7.84
N VAL A 123 -1.46 3.45 -6.98
CA VAL A 123 -0.59 2.36 -7.45
C VAL A 123 -1.35 1.43 -8.40
N ALA A 124 -2.62 1.14 -8.11
CA ALA A 124 -3.45 0.27 -8.94
C ALA A 124 -3.65 0.85 -10.35
N GLU A 125 -3.97 2.15 -10.45
CA GLU A 125 -4.07 2.84 -11.75
C GLU A 125 -2.74 2.81 -12.51
N ALA A 126 -1.62 3.07 -11.83
CA ALA A 126 -0.30 3.10 -12.44
C ALA A 126 0.13 1.74 -13.01
N VAL A 127 -0.11 0.64 -12.27
CA VAL A 127 0.29 -0.70 -12.76
C VAL A 127 -0.62 -1.23 -13.86
N SER A 128 -1.88 -0.80 -13.90
CA SER A 128 -2.87 -1.21 -14.92
C SER A 128 -2.99 -0.23 -16.08
N ALA A 129 -2.26 0.88 -16.08
CA ALA A 129 -2.35 1.91 -17.11
C ALA A 129 -2.00 1.35 -18.49
N PRO A 130 -2.74 1.76 -19.54
CA PRO A 130 -2.45 1.35 -20.92
C PRO A 130 -1.05 1.79 -21.38
N GLN A 131 -0.63 2.98 -20.94
CA GLN A 131 0.75 3.45 -21.15
C GLN A 131 1.63 2.94 -20.02
N ARG A 132 2.64 2.15 -20.37
CA ARG A 132 3.53 1.57 -19.38
C ARG A 132 4.35 2.63 -18.67
N ILE A 133 4.37 2.52 -17.35
CA ILE A 133 5.30 3.21 -16.44
C ILE A 133 6.34 2.16 -16.03
N ASP A 134 7.63 2.44 -16.18
CA ASP A 134 8.70 1.50 -15.85
C ASP A 134 9.23 1.69 -14.43
N VAL A 135 9.16 2.91 -13.90
CA VAL A 135 9.62 3.27 -12.57
C VAL A 135 8.49 3.89 -11.77
N LEU A 136 8.05 3.21 -10.73
CA LEU A 136 7.06 3.69 -9.77
C LEU A 136 7.80 4.37 -8.63
N VAL A 137 7.68 5.68 -8.52
CA VAL A 137 8.18 6.44 -7.37
C VAL A 137 7.02 6.59 -6.38
N ALA A 138 6.90 5.62 -5.47
CA ALA A 138 5.73 5.46 -4.62
C ALA A 138 5.89 6.19 -3.29
N GLU A 139 5.05 7.19 -3.04
CA GLU A 139 4.84 7.70 -1.69
C GLU A 139 3.94 6.74 -0.93
N LEU A 140 4.44 6.09 0.12
CA LEU A 140 3.63 5.18 0.92
C LEU A 140 3.46 5.69 2.36
N SER A 141 2.20 5.66 2.83
CA SER A 141 1.84 5.94 4.20
C SER A 141 2.19 4.78 5.13
N SER A 142 2.20 5.04 6.45
CA SER A 142 2.35 3.97 7.44
C SER A 142 1.20 2.96 7.40
N PHE A 143 0.01 3.39 7.00
CA PHE A 143 -1.16 2.51 6.85
C PHE A 143 -0.98 1.52 5.70
N GLN A 144 -0.55 2.00 4.51
CA GLN A 144 -0.25 1.16 3.36
C GLN A 144 0.87 0.16 3.68
N LEU A 145 1.93 0.63 4.33
CA LEU A 145 3.05 -0.23 4.74
C LEU A 145 2.66 -1.22 5.86
N HIS A 146 1.72 -0.88 6.76
CA HIS A 146 1.20 -1.82 7.74
C HIS A 146 0.60 -3.05 7.07
N TRP A 147 -0.23 -2.85 6.06
CA TRP A 147 -0.91 -3.90 5.30
C TRP A 147 -0.04 -4.53 4.19
N SER A 148 1.26 -4.22 4.17
CA SER A 148 2.23 -4.80 3.25
C SER A 148 3.17 -5.75 4.00
N SER A 149 3.22 -7.02 3.58
CA SER A 149 4.01 -8.07 4.24
C SER A 149 5.17 -8.59 3.38
N GLN A 150 5.02 -8.57 2.06
CA GLN A 150 6.02 -9.06 1.10
C GLN A 150 6.64 -7.95 0.25
N LEU A 151 6.14 -6.71 0.39
CA LEU A 151 6.68 -5.57 -0.34
C LEU A 151 8.12 -5.29 0.09
N VAL A 152 9.06 -5.59 -0.80
CA VAL A 152 10.47 -5.21 -0.71
C VAL A 152 10.77 -4.37 -1.95
N PRO A 153 10.87 -3.04 -1.82
CA PRO A 153 11.13 -2.17 -2.97
C PRO A 153 12.57 -2.35 -3.49
N ASP A 154 12.82 -1.95 -4.71
CA ASP A 154 14.19 -1.92 -5.26
C ASP A 154 15.03 -0.81 -4.61
N VAL A 155 14.35 0.32 -4.29
CA VAL A 155 14.92 1.42 -3.51
C VAL A 155 13.94 1.81 -2.40
N GLY A 156 14.40 1.85 -1.16
CA GLY A 156 13.62 2.25 0.00
C GLY A 156 14.19 3.51 0.67
N VAL A 157 13.35 4.52 0.89
CA VAL A 157 13.73 5.78 1.52
C VAL A 157 12.89 6.01 2.77
N LEU A 158 13.54 6.07 3.94
CA LEU A 158 12.95 6.48 5.21
C LEU A 158 13.53 7.84 5.62
N LEU A 159 12.73 8.90 5.47
CA LEU A 159 13.19 10.27 5.65
C LEU A 159 13.38 10.65 7.12
N ASN A 160 12.34 10.45 7.91
CA ASN A 160 12.28 10.83 9.33
C ASN A 160 11.11 10.14 10.03
N LEU A 161 11.16 10.13 11.36
CA LEU A 161 10.13 9.57 12.23
C LEU A 161 9.80 10.57 13.34
N ALA A 162 8.55 10.99 13.43
CA ALA A 162 8.00 11.77 14.53
C ALA A 162 6.65 11.18 14.92
N GLU A 163 6.15 11.50 16.11
CA GLU A 163 4.87 11.01 16.60
C GLU A 163 3.73 11.42 15.66
N ASP A 164 3.04 10.42 15.12
CA ASP A 164 1.89 10.58 14.24
C ASP A 164 1.07 9.28 14.21
N HIS A 165 -0.25 9.38 14.06
CA HIS A 165 -1.15 8.21 13.92
C HIS A 165 -1.03 7.13 15.00
N ILE A 166 -0.65 7.52 16.23
CA ILE A 166 -0.47 6.58 17.36
C ILE A 166 -1.80 5.94 17.75
N ASP A 167 -2.90 6.67 17.62
CA ASP A 167 -4.26 6.16 17.83
C ASP A 167 -4.59 4.99 16.91
N TRP A 168 -4.06 4.98 15.69
CA TRP A 168 -4.27 3.91 14.71
C TRP A 168 -3.28 2.75 14.90
N HIS A 169 -1.99 3.04 15.09
CA HIS A 169 -0.93 2.02 15.24
C HIS A 169 -0.82 1.43 16.64
N GLY A 170 -1.40 2.08 17.65
CA GLY A 170 -1.33 1.68 19.05
C GLY A 170 -0.04 2.08 19.77
N SER A 171 1.07 2.32 19.04
CA SER A 171 2.33 2.81 19.62
C SER A 171 3.24 3.43 18.57
N MET A 172 4.17 4.29 19.04
CA MET A 172 5.23 4.84 18.19
C MET A 172 6.12 3.74 17.60
N ALA A 173 6.40 2.69 18.34
CA ALA A 173 7.19 1.56 17.87
C ALA A 173 6.50 0.83 16.70
N ALA A 174 5.19 0.60 16.78
CA ALA A 174 4.44 -0.03 15.69
C ALA A 174 4.37 0.87 14.44
N TYR A 175 4.17 2.19 14.63
CA TYR A 175 4.22 3.17 13.55
C TYR A 175 5.57 3.19 12.86
N ALA A 176 6.66 3.29 13.62
CA ALA A 176 8.02 3.30 13.09
C ALA A 176 8.37 1.98 12.39
N ALA A 177 8.03 0.84 12.98
CA ALA A 177 8.24 -0.49 12.39
C ALA A 177 7.51 -0.66 11.05
N ALA A 178 6.30 -0.12 10.91
CA ALA A 178 5.58 -0.15 9.65
C ALA A 178 6.35 0.60 8.56
N LYS A 179 6.89 1.78 8.86
CA LYS A 179 7.67 2.58 7.90
C LYS A 179 9.05 1.97 7.62
N ALA A 180 9.71 1.44 8.64
CA ALA A 180 11.05 0.84 8.51
C ALA A 180 11.10 -0.38 7.57
N LYS A 181 9.95 -0.98 7.20
CA LYS A 181 9.89 -2.06 6.20
C LYS A 181 10.56 -1.69 4.87
N VAL A 182 10.54 -0.40 4.48
CA VAL A 182 11.18 0.03 3.23
C VAL A 182 12.70 -0.14 3.26
N LEU A 183 13.32 -0.20 4.45
CA LEU A 183 14.76 -0.40 4.62
C LEU A 183 15.22 -1.85 4.33
N ALA A 184 14.28 -2.79 4.10
CA ALA A 184 14.61 -4.11 3.58
C ALA A 184 15.02 -4.09 2.10
N ALA A 185 14.92 -2.95 1.42
CA ALA A 185 15.34 -2.74 0.04
C ALA A 185 16.84 -3.01 -0.15
N PRO A 186 17.26 -3.57 -1.31
CA PRO A 186 18.68 -3.70 -1.65
C PRO A 186 19.44 -2.37 -1.64
N LEU A 187 18.76 -1.28 -1.99
CA LEU A 187 19.26 0.09 -1.84
C LEU A 187 18.36 0.84 -0.84
N ALA A 188 18.81 0.93 0.40
CA ALA A 188 18.12 1.63 1.47
C ALA A 188 18.80 2.98 1.76
N ILE A 189 17.96 4.02 1.90
CA ILE A 189 18.38 5.39 2.24
C ILE A 189 17.63 5.80 3.50
N ALA A 190 18.37 6.22 4.52
CA ALA A 190 17.83 6.61 5.82
C ALA A 190 18.30 8.02 6.21
N GLY A 191 17.41 8.82 6.79
CA GLY A 191 17.72 10.13 7.35
C GLY A 191 18.50 10.02 8.66
N LEU A 192 19.81 9.98 8.60
CA LEU A 192 20.67 9.73 9.76
C LEU A 192 20.77 10.90 10.76
N ASP A 193 20.18 12.04 10.47
CA ASP A 193 20.00 13.15 11.41
C ASP A 193 18.80 12.98 12.34
N ASP A 194 17.99 11.95 12.11
CA ASP A 194 16.84 11.58 12.95
C ASP A 194 17.21 10.42 13.89
N ALA A 195 17.19 10.69 15.20
CA ALA A 195 17.57 9.73 16.24
C ALA A 195 16.63 8.49 16.31
N LEU A 196 15.39 8.60 15.85
CA LEU A 196 14.47 7.46 15.78
C LEU A 196 14.76 6.61 14.55
N VAL A 197 15.12 7.22 13.43
CA VAL A 197 15.52 6.48 12.21
C VAL A 197 16.80 5.68 12.44
N GLN A 198 17.75 6.23 13.22
CA GLN A 198 18.99 5.52 13.57
C GLN A 198 18.82 4.20 14.33
N GLN A 199 17.61 3.94 14.87
CA GLN A 199 17.32 2.70 15.62
C GLN A 199 16.94 1.53 14.71
N TYR A 200 16.75 1.75 13.43
CA TYR A 200 16.36 0.78 12.41
C TYR A 200 17.45 0.58 11.36
#